data_c7071591135ae2748d735f220b0b2d54
#
_entry.id   c7071591135ae2748d735f220b0b2d54
#
_cell.length_a   1.000
_cell.length_b   1.000
_cell.length_c   1.000
_cell.angle_alpha   90.00
_cell.angle_beta   90.00
_cell.angle_gamma   90.00
#
_symmetry.space_group_name_H-M   'P 1'
#
loop_
_entity.id
_entity.type
_entity.pdbx_description
1 polymer ?
#
loop_
_entity_poly.entity_id
_entity_poly.type
_entity_poly.pdbx_seq_one_letter_code
_entity_poly.pdbx_strand_id
1 'polypeptide(L)'
;MTNCIHCDIAERYSNPDTKISNTYDILWIGISAKIGEEPLSETTNTGKLVKQIEAACGKPGYKTNLVKCPPVDEHGKLRYPNKAEIDCCFKNLLAELAEVKPKVVILLGEKVCSAVEKKLNIKLKRWRGFEYFATEYNGIWYLPVQHPSYIYVYKRKEAEKYVEKIAEAIEKVAD
;
A
#
# COMPACT_ATOMS: atom_id res chain seq x y z
N MET A 1 -6.39 -9.72 15.63
CA MET A 1 -6.54 -10.61 14.44
C MET A 1 -5.94 -11.96 14.78
N THR A 2 -6.68 -13.04 14.58
CA THR A 2 -6.21 -14.40 14.77
C THR A 2 -5.12 -14.75 13.77
N ASN A 3 -4.14 -15.54 14.19
CA ASN A 3 -3.07 -16.04 13.32
C ASN A 3 -3.63 -16.52 11.97
N CYS A 4 -3.09 -15.97 10.88
CA CYS A 4 -3.49 -16.37 9.54
C CYS A 4 -2.98 -17.79 9.26
N ILE A 5 -3.88 -18.75 9.07
CA ILE A 5 -3.55 -20.16 8.77
C ILE A 5 -3.82 -20.50 7.30
N HIS A 6 -3.97 -19.50 6.43
CA HIS A 6 -4.63 -19.68 5.14
C HIS A 6 -3.69 -19.84 3.93
N CYS A 7 -2.37 -19.80 4.12
CA CYS A 7 -1.40 -20.01 3.04
C CYS A 7 -0.08 -20.55 3.59
N ASP A 8 0.76 -21.12 2.72
CA ASP A 8 2.02 -21.78 3.06
C ASP A 8 3.06 -20.90 3.76
N ILE A 9 2.89 -19.57 3.71
CA ILE A 9 3.76 -18.60 4.38
C ILE A 9 3.16 -18.02 5.66
N ALA A 10 1.99 -18.49 6.08
CA ALA A 10 1.28 -17.97 7.25
C ALA A 10 2.07 -18.12 8.57
N GLU A 11 2.95 -19.11 8.66
CA GLU A 11 3.84 -19.32 9.81
C GLU A 11 4.78 -18.12 10.06
N ARG A 12 5.02 -17.29 9.02
CA ARG A 12 5.86 -16.09 9.09
C ARG A 12 5.06 -14.83 9.40
N TYR A 13 3.77 -15.00 9.69
CA TYR A 13 2.89 -13.88 9.99
C TYR A 13 3.21 -13.35 11.37
N SER A 14 3.91 -12.25 11.41
CA SER A 14 4.09 -11.43 12.59
C SER A 14 3.27 -10.15 12.43
N ASN A 15 1.95 -10.26 12.65
CA ASN A 15 1.17 -9.06 12.84
C ASN A 15 1.22 -8.72 14.34
N PRO A 16 1.81 -7.64 14.75
CA PRO A 16 1.52 -7.12 16.07
C PRO A 16 0.00 -6.89 16.14
N ASP A 17 -0.63 -7.24 17.25
CA ASP A 17 -2.02 -6.92 17.58
C ASP A 17 -2.22 -5.40 17.62
N THR A 18 -2.05 -4.76 16.48
CA THR A 18 -2.36 -3.34 16.34
C THR A 18 -3.87 -3.23 16.22
N LYS A 19 -4.51 -3.07 17.38
CA LYS A 19 -5.85 -2.47 17.40
C LYS A 19 -5.72 -1.16 16.68
N ILE A 20 -6.44 -1.02 15.58
CA ILE A 20 -6.53 0.24 14.84
C ILE A 20 -7.30 1.20 15.77
N SER A 21 -6.55 1.96 16.56
CA SER A 21 -7.11 2.85 17.60
C SER A 21 -7.48 4.22 17.06
N ASN A 22 -7.00 4.56 15.84
CA ASN A 22 -7.19 5.86 15.23
C ASN A 22 -8.03 5.74 13.94
N THR A 23 -8.77 6.77 13.62
CA THR A 23 -9.38 6.93 12.30
C THR A 23 -8.36 7.52 11.33
N TYR A 24 -8.25 6.93 10.14
CA TYR A 24 -7.34 7.38 9.09
C TYR A 24 -8.14 7.65 7.82
N ASP A 25 -8.02 8.86 7.27
CA ASP A 25 -8.60 9.17 5.95
C ASP A 25 -7.86 8.48 4.81
N ILE A 26 -6.59 8.12 5.03
CA ILE A 26 -5.70 7.53 4.02
C ILE A 26 -5.29 6.12 4.44
N LEU A 27 -5.27 5.19 3.49
CA LEU A 27 -4.71 3.85 3.65
C LEU A 27 -3.70 3.59 2.52
N TRP A 28 -2.46 3.26 2.90
CA TRP A 28 -1.35 2.96 2.01
C TRP A 28 -1.18 1.47 1.83
N ILE A 29 -1.08 0.98 0.58
CA ILE A 29 -0.90 -0.44 0.29
C ILE A 29 0.40 -0.69 -0.45
N GLY A 30 1.33 -1.40 0.19
CA GLY A 30 2.51 -2.02 -0.42
C GLY A 30 2.21 -3.44 -0.92
N ILE A 31 3.19 -4.08 -1.56
CA ILE A 31 2.99 -5.42 -2.16
C ILE A 31 3.03 -6.54 -1.12
N SER A 32 4.03 -6.57 -0.25
CA SER A 32 4.22 -7.61 0.75
C SER A 32 5.06 -7.13 1.94
N ALA A 33 4.88 -7.79 3.08
CA ALA A 33 5.71 -7.58 4.25
C ALA A 33 7.18 -7.93 3.97
N LYS A 34 8.07 -7.33 4.75
CA LYS A 34 9.49 -7.65 4.81
C LYS A 34 9.82 -8.22 6.18
N ILE A 35 10.88 -9.01 6.24
CA ILE A 35 11.32 -9.65 7.48
C ILE A 35 11.75 -8.57 8.49
N GLY A 36 11.11 -8.55 9.67
CA GLY A 36 11.47 -7.65 10.76
C GLY A 36 11.20 -6.16 10.54
N GLU A 37 10.42 -5.80 9.51
CA GLU A 37 10.05 -4.42 9.24
C GLU A 37 8.54 -4.19 9.36
N GLU A 38 8.15 -3.06 9.93
CA GLU A 38 6.79 -2.53 9.87
C GLU A 38 6.42 -2.15 8.42
N PRO A 39 5.12 -2.22 8.05
CA PRO A 39 4.67 -1.79 6.73
C PRO A 39 5.08 -0.34 6.44
N LEU A 40 5.79 -0.15 5.33
CA LEU A 40 6.27 1.17 4.86
C LEU A 40 7.06 1.94 5.94
N SER A 41 7.91 1.22 6.69
CA SER A 41 8.73 1.79 7.75
C SER A 41 9.57 2.98 7.25
N GLU A 42 9.64 4.04 8.06
CA GLU A 42 10.45 5.24 7.80
C GLU A 42 11.96 4.96 7.76
N THR A 43 12.40 3.78 8.16
CA THR A 43 13.79 3.34 7.98
C THR A 43 14.12 3.06 6.52
N THR A 44 13.09 2.82 5.69
CA THR A 44 13.23 2.54 4.26
C THR A 44 13.06 3.80 3.41
N ASN A 45 13.64 3.80 2.21
CA ASN A 45 13.46 4.89 1.26
C ASN A 45 12.00 5.07 0.82
N THR A 46 11.26 3.96 0.70
CA THR A 46 9.82 3.99 0.43
C THR A 46 9.06 4.69 1.55
N GLY A 47 9.28 4.28 2.79
CA GLY A 47 8.60 4.88 3.94
C GLY A 47 8.95 6.35 4.16
N LYS A 48 10.20 6.76 3.88
CA LYS A 48 10.60 8.18 3.93
C LYS A 48 9.79 9.03 2.94
N LEU A 49 9.62 8.56 1.70
CA LEU A 49 8.81 9.29 0.71
C LEU A 49 7.33 9.31 1.09
N VAL A 50 6.78 8.20 1.59
CA VAL A 50 5.41 8.16 2.11
C VAL A 50 5.21 9.19 3.23
N LYS A 51 6.14 9.25 4.19
CA LYS A 51 6.10 10.24 5.27
C LYS A 51 6.15 11.68 4.76
N GLN A 52 6.96 11.95 3.74
CA GLN A 52 7.02 13.28 3.12
C GLN A 52 5.68 13.65 2.46
N ILE A 53 5.01 12.70 1.80
CA ILE A 53 3.69 12.94 1.22
C ILE A 53 2.65 13.21 2.33
N GLU A 54 2.64 12.41 3.39
CA GLU A 54 1.76 12.61 4.56
C GLU A 54 1.97 14.00 5.20
N ALA A 55 3.23 14.42 5.32
CA ALA A 55 3.55 15.75 5.83
C ALA A 55 3.07 16.87 4.88
N ALA A 56 3.20 16.69 3.56
CA ALA A 56 2.80 17.66 2.57
C ALA A 56 1.28 17.87 2.53
N CYS A 57 0.48 16.80 2.64
CA CYS A 57 -0.99 16.89 2.67
C CYS A 57 -1.56 17.03 4.10
N GLY A 58 -0.73 17.01 5.14
CA GLY A 58 -1.16 17.13 6.54
C GLY A 58 -2.01 15.97 7.05
N LYS A 59 -2.05 14.83 6.36
CA LYS A 59 -2.91 13.69 6.68
C LYS A 59 -2.06 12.42 6.87
N PRO A 60 -1.91 11.91 8.11
CA PRO A 60 -1.29 10.62 8.35
C PRO A 60 -2.18 9.49 7.82
N GLY A 61 -1.56 8.39 7.36
CA GLY A 61 -2.27 7.25 6.82
C GLY A 61 -1.98 5.93 7.55
N TYR A 62 -2.94 5.02 7.51
CA TYR A 62 -2.73 3.64 7.89
C TYR A 62 -1.89 2.93 6.85
N LYS A 63 -0.86 2.20 7.26
CA LYS A 63 0.12 1.55 6.38
C LYS A 63 -0.03 0.04 6.43
N THR A 64 -0.18 -0.59 5.27
CA THR A 64 -0.33 -2.04 5.15
C THR A 64 0.27 -2.58 3.86
N ASN A 65 0.16 -3.91 3.68
CA ASN A 65 0.58 -4.61 2.47
C ASN A 65 -0.54 -5.54 1.96
N LEU A 66 -0.54 -5.85 0.67
CA LEU A 66 -1.42 -6.89 0.11
C LEU A 66 -1.19 -8.23 0.78
N VAL A 67 0.08 -8.63 0.93
CA VAL A 67 0.47 -9.86 1.59
C VAL A 67 1.14 -9.52 2.92
N LYS A 68 0.55 -10.00 4.02
CA LYS A 68 0.97 -9.67 5.39
C LYS A 68 2.21 -10.42 5.85
N CYS A 69 2.59 -11.48 5.15
CA CYS A 69 3.75 -12.31 5.46
C CYS A 69 4.89 -12.00 4.49
N PRO A 70 6.17 -12.07 4.91
CA PRO A 70 7.28 -11.92 3.99
C PRO A 70 7.42 -13.16 3.09
N PRO A 71 7.18 -13.03 1.76
CA PRO A 71 7.39 -14.15 0.85
C PRO A 71 8.89 -14.32 0.57
N VAL A 72 9.43 -15.49 0.85
CA VAL A 72 10.84 -15.82 0.61
C VAL A 72 10.98 -17.02 -0.32
N ASP A 73 12.11 -17.10 -1.01
CA ASP A 73 12.51 -18.26 -1.80
C ASP A 73 13.12 -19.37 -0.92
N GLU A 74 13.56 -20.46 -1.54
CA GLU A 74 14.21 -21.59 -0.87
C GLU A 74 15.51 -21.22 -0.13
N HIS A 75 16.12 -20.08 -0.47
CA HIS A 75 17.33 -19.55 0.16
C HIS A 75 17.02 -18.49 1.23
N GLY A 76 15.73 -18.25 1.56
CA GLY A 76 15.31 -17.25 2.53
C GLY A 76 15.36 -15.80 2.00
N LYS A 77 15.58 -15.60 0.69
CA LYS A 77 15.61 -14.27 0.07
C LYS A 77 14.20 -13.81 -0.29
N LEU A 78 13.90 -12.53 0.00
CA LEU A 78 12.61 -11.95 -0.38
C LEU A 78 12.36 -12.03 -1.88
N ARG A 79 11.15 -12.45 -2.23
CA ARG A 79 10.62 -12.48 -3.60
C ARG A 79 9.29 -11.75 -3.69
N TYR A 80 8.76 -11.59 -4.88
CA TYR A 80 7.37 -11.15 -5.01
C TYR A 80 6.40 -12.26 -4.59
N PRO A 81 5.25 -11.88 -3.97
CA PRO A 81 4.21 -12.87 -3.66
C PRO A 81 3.63 -13.47 -4.94
N ASN A 82 3.28 -14.75 -4.87
CA ASN A 82 2.59 -15.42 -5.95
C ASN A 82 1.08 -15.14 -5.90
N LYS A 83 0.35 -15.61 -6.92
CA LYS A 83 -1.10 -15.41 -7.03
C LYS A 83 -1.86 -16.02 -5.84
N ALA A 84 -1.50 -17.23 -5.42
CA ALA A 84 -2.18 -17.93 -4.33
C ALA A 84 -2.01 -17.19 -2.99
N GLU A 85 -0.83 -16.65 -2.70
CA GLU A 85 -0.55 -15.85 -1.51
C GLU A 85 -1.37 -14.55 -1.51
N ILE A 86 -1.46 -13.86 -2.65
CA ILE A 86 -2.30 -12.67 -2.80
C ILE A 86 -3.78 -13.04 -2.62
N ASP A 87 -4.24 -14.11 -3.26
CA ASP A 87 -5.63 -14.56 -3.19
C ASP A 87 -6.05 -14.91 -1.76
N CYS A 88 -5.21 -15.62 -1.02
CA CYS A 88 -5.44 -15.96 0.37
C CYS A 88 -5.44 -14.73 1.30
N CYS A 89 -4.49 -13.82 1.09
CA CYS A 89 -4.28 -12.71 2.00
C CYS A 89 -5.24 -11.54 1.77
N PHE A 90 -5.87 -11.45 0.60
CA PHE A 90 -6.70 -10.30 0.22
C PHE A 90 -7.89 -10.06 1.16
N LYS A 91 -8.45 -11.10 1.77
CA LYS A 91 -9.49 -10.98 2.79
C LYS A 91 -9.05 -10.20 4.03
N ASN A 92 -7.77 -10.27 4.39
CA ASN A 92 -7.23 -9.49 5.49
C ASN A 92 -7.21 -8.00 5.13
N LEU A 93 -6.89 -7.66 3.87
CA LEU A 93 -6.98 -6.28 3.38
C LEU A 93 -8.43 -5.78 3.40
N LEU A 94 -9.39 -6.60 2.99
CA LEU A 94 -10.82 -6.23 3.07
C LEU A 94 -11.27 -5.96 4.50
N ALA A 95 -10.80 -6.74 5.47
CA ALA A 95 -11.07 -6.52 6.89
C ALA A 95 -10.47 -5.20 7.38
N GLU A 96 -9.24 -4.87 6.99
CA GLU A 96 -8.59 -3.59 7.31
C GLU A 96 -9.36 -2.40 6.69
N LEU A 97 -9.77 -2.52 5.43
CA LEU A 97 -10.58 -1.48 4.78
C LEU A 97 -11.92 -1.24 5.51
N ALA A 98 -12.56 -2.31 5.98
CA ALA A 98 -13.81 -2.22 6.73
C ALA A 98 -13.63 -1.61 8.13
N GLU A 99 -12.47 -1.81 8.77
CA GLU A 99 -12.13 -1.27 10.08
C GLU A 99 -11.66 0.18 10.00
N VAL A 100 -10.71 0.48 9.10
CA VAL A 100 -10.13 1.82 8.91
C VAL A 100 -11.14 2.79 8.30
N LYS A 101 -11.96 2.31 7.34
CA LYS A 101 -12.92 3.12 6.56
C LYS A 101 -12.27 4.34 5.93
N PRO A 102 -11.17 4.17 5.18
CA PRO A 102 -10.46 5.31 4.60
C PRO A 102 -11.30 5.98 3.52
N LYS A 103 -11.11 7.28 3.31
CA LYS A 103 -11.63 8.00 2.14
C LYS A 103 -10.79 7.67 0.88
N VAL A 104 -9.47 7.54 1.08
CA VAL A 104 -8.51 7.33 -0.01
C VAL A 104 -7.61 6.12 0.26
N VAL A 105 -7.47 5.26 -0.73
CA VAL A 105 -6.54 4.12 -0.74
C VAL A 105 -5.44 4.38 -1.77
N ILE A 106 -4.19 4.47 -1.32
CA ILE A 106 -3.03 4.69 -2.18
C ILE A 106 -2.40 3.34 -2.55
N LEU A 107 -2.27 3.07 -3.83
CA LEU A 107 -1.75 1.82 -4.37
C LEU A 107 -0.32 2.02 -4.89
N LEU A 108 0.66 1.44 -4.19
CA LEU A 108 2.07 1.64 -4.47
C LEU A 108 2.59 0.69 -5.56
N GLY A 109 2.58 1.16 -6.80
CA GLY A 109 3.16 0.47 -7.95
C GLY A 109 2.20 -0.45 -8.70
N GLU A 110 2.62 -0.83 -9.91
CA GLU A 110 1.79 -1.56 -10.88
C GLU A 110 1.28 -2.91 -10.37
N LYS A 111 2.10 -3.65 -9.64
CA LYS A 111 1.71 -4.98 -9.13
C LYS A 111 0.58 -4.90 -8.11
N VAL A 112 0.61 -3.88 -7.24
CA VAL A 112 -0.48 -3.64 -6.27
C VAL A 112 -1.74 -3.22 -7.01
N CYS A 113 -1.63 -2.29 -7.95
CA CYS A 113 -2.75 -1.84 -8.76
C CYS A 113 -3.43 -2.99 -9.51
N SER A 114 -2.65 -3.82 -10.22
CA SER A 114 -3.17 -4.96 -10.97
C SER A 114 -3.84 -6.03 -10.10
N ALA A 115 -3.29 -6.26 -8.89
CA ALA A 115 -3.89 -7.19 -7.95
C ALA A 115 -5.25 -6.67 -7.44
N VAL A 116 -5.32 -5.40 -7.06
CA VAL A 116 -6.55 -4.76 -6.57
C VAL A 116 -7.61 -4.70 -7.67
N GLU A 117 -7.26 -4.30 -8.89
CA GLU A 117 -8.17 -4.32 -10.05
C GLU A 117 -8.83 -5.69 -10.25
N LYS A 118 -8.00 -6.73 -10.24
CA LYS A 118 -8.45 -8.09 -10.45
C LYS A 118 -9.36 -8.58 -9.33
N LYS A 119 -9.04 -8.24 -8.08
CA LYS A 119 -9.78 -8.70 -6.91
C LYS A 119 -11.10 -7.97 -6.71
N LEU A 120 -11.16 -6.68 -7.01
CA LEU A 120 -12.36 -5.87 -6.90
C LEU A 120 -13.18 -5.84 -8.19
N ASN A 121 -12.65 -6.42 -9.28
CA ASN A 121 -13.24 -6.37 -10.62
C ASN A 121 -13.54 -4.92 -11.08
N ILE A 122 -12.55 -4.04 -10.88
CA ILE A 122 -12.61 -2.62 -11.26
C ILE A 122 -11.49 -2.29 -12.24
N LYS A 123 -11.59 -1.15 -12.92
CA LYS A 123 -10.53 -0.63 -13.78
C LYS A 123 -9.99 0.66 -13.18
N LEU A 124 -8.70 0.67 -12.88
CA LEU A 124 -8.00 1.81 -12.30
C LEU A 124 -7.21 2.55 -13.39
N LYS A 125 -7.37 3.85 -13.45
CA LYS A 125 -6.58 4.69 -14.34
C LYS A 125 -5.17 4.85 -13.77
N ARG A 126 -4.15 4.50 -14.57
CA ARG A 126 -2.75 4.66 -14.17
C ARG A 126 -2.32 6.11 -14.31
N TRP A 127 -1.23 6.45 -13.62
CA TRP A 127 -0.56 7.74 -13.72
C TRP A 127 0.02 7.99 -15.12
N ARG A 128 0.22 9.25 -15.47
CA ARG A 128 0.94 9.68 -16.64
C ARG A 128 2.03 10.69 -16.21
N GLY A 129 3.31 10.27 -16.23
CA GLY A 129 4.37 11.07 -15.61
C GLY A 129 4.08 11.25 -14.11
N PHE A 130 3.87 12.47 -13.66
CA PHE A 130 3.45 12.83 -12.30
C PHE A 130 2.00 13.37 -12.26
N GLU A 131 1.18 13.01 -13.21
CA GLU A 131 -0.25 13.24 -13.20
C GLU A 131 -0.94 11.99 -12.65
N TYR A 132 -1.73 12.13 -11.59
CA TYR A 132 -2.36 11.03 -10.86
C TYR A 132 -3.88 11.11 -10.98
N PHE A 133 -4.52 9.94 -11.06
CA PHE A 133 -5.96 9.81 -11.28
C PHE A 133 -6.54 8.87 -10.24
N ALA A 134 -7.46 9.36 -9.45
CA ALA A 134 -8.23 8.55 -8.53
C ALA A 134 -9.46 7.96 -9.23
N THR A 135 -9.85 6.76 -8.82
CA THR A 135 -11.08 6.07 -9.26
C THR A 135 -11.92 5.77 -8.04
N GLU A 136 -13.16 6.22 -8.03
CA GLU A 136 -14.10 5.94 -6.93
C GLU A 136 -14.72 4.55 -7.09
N TYR A 137 -14.76 3.79 -6.01
CA TYR A 137 -15.45 2.50 -5.94
C TYR A 137 -15.97 2.25 -4.52
N ASN A 138 -17.28 2.05 -4.39
CA ASN A 138 -17.96 1.83 -3.11
C ASN A 138 -17.67 2.89 -2.05
N GLY A 139 -17.63 4.17 -2.45
CA GLY A 139 -17.39 5.29 -1.54
C GLY A 139 -15.92 5.48 -1.13
N ILE A 140 -15.00 4.76 -1.74
CA ILE A 140 -13.56 4.86 -1.49
C ILE A 140 -12.87 5.29 -2.79
N TRP A 141 -11.95 6.27 -2.70
CA TRP A 141 -11.10 6.67 -3.79
C TRP A 141 -9.83 5.83 -3.86
N TYR A 142 -9.59 5.15 -4.95
CA TYR A 142 -8.36 4.39 -5.20
C TYR A 142 -7.41 5.21 -6.07
N LEU A 143 -6.22 5.50 -5.56
CA LEU A 143 -5.20 6.33 -6.21
C LEU A 143 -3.95 5.50 -6.53
N PRO A 144 -3.79 5.02 -7.78
CA PRO A 144 -2.56 4.39 -8.24
C PRO A 144 -1.41 5.39 -8.34
N VAL A 145 -0.25 5.04 -7.79
CA VAL A 145 0.98 5.84 -7.89
C VAL A 145 2.17 4.96 -8.23
N GLN A 146 3.25 5.56 -8.81
CA GLN A 146 4.50 4.82 -8.98
C GLN A 146 5.00 4.36 -7.61
N HIS A 147 5.63 3.18 -7.59
CA HIS A 147 6.27 2.72 -6.37
C HIS A 147 7.39 3.69 -5.95
N PRO A 148 7.46 4.15 -4.69
CA PRO A 148 8.46 5.13 -4.26
C PRO A 148 9.91 4.71 -4.53
N SER A 149 10.22 3.40 -4.48
CA SER A 149 11.57 2.92 -4.81
C SER A 149 11.97 3.21 -6.26
N TYR A 150 11.02 3.23 -7.20
CA TYR A 150 11.29 3.63 -8.59
C TYR A 150 11.73 5.09 -8.65
N ILE A 151 11.07 5.96 -7.91
CA ILE A 151 11.43 7.38 -7.82
C ILE A 151 12.83 7.53 -7.22
N TYR A 152 13.09 6.83 -6.11
CA TYR A 152 14.37 6.90 -5.42
C TYR A 152 15.54 6.45 -6.30
N VAL A 153 15.36 5.39 -7.10
CA VAL A 153 16.42 4.81 -7.94
C VAL A 153 16.59 5.57 -9.25
N TYR A 154 15.50 5.88 -9.94
CA TYR A 154 15.54 6.36 -11.32
C TYR A 154 15.16 7.84 -11.51
N LYS A 155 14.46 8.42 -10.54
CA LYS A 155 13.88 9.77 -10.62
C LYS A 155 14.19 10.62 -9.39
N ARG A 156 15.30 10.38 -8.73
CA ARG A 156 15.65 10.99 -7.44
C ARG A 156 15.61 12.52 -7.46
N LYS A 157 16.01 13.14 -8.57
CA LYS A 157 15.95 14.61 -8.74
C LYS A 157 14.52 15.16 -8.83
N GLU A 158 13.56 14.28 -9.10
CA GLU A 158 12.15 14.62 -9.23
C GLU A 158 11.34 14.18 -7.98
N ALA A 159 12.01 13.73 -6.92
CA ALA A 159 11.33 13.21 -5.72
C ALA A 159 10.43 14.25 -5.05
N GLU A 160 10.85 15.51 -5.01
CA GLU A 160 10.04 16.61 -4.45
C GLU A 160 8.75 16.80 -5.25
N LYS A 161 8.84 16.85 -6.58
CA LYS A 161 7.68 16.92 -7.48
C LYS A 161 6.76 15.71 -7.32
N TYR A 162 7.32 14.50 -7.16
CA TYR A 162 6.55 13.29 -6.88
C TYR A 162 5.72 13.43 -5.61
N VAL A 163 6.33 13.89 -4.53
CA VAL A 163 5.68 14.13 -3.22
C VAL A 163 4.56 15.15 -3.36
N GLU A 164 4.85 16.33 -3.93
CA GLU A 164 3.89 17.41 -4.13
C GLU A 164 2.67 16.97 -4.94
N LYS A 165 2.89 16.30 -6.08
CA LYS A 165 1.79 15.89 -6.97
C LYS A 165 0.90 14.79 -6.40
N ILE A 166 1.43 13.91 -5.57
CA ILE A 166 0.58 12.93 -4.87
C ILE A 166 -0.19 13.62 -3.74
N ALA A 167 0.43 14.51 -2.98
CA ALA A 167 -0.26 15.28 -1.93
C ALA A 167 -1.44 16.06 -2.52
N GLU A 168 -1.24 16.79 -3.63
CA GLU A 168 -2.32 17.49 -4.36
C GLU A 168 -3.44 16.54 -4.82
N ALA A 169 -3.09 15.32 -5.28
CA ALA A 169 -4.08 14.34 -5.71
C ALA A 169 -4.89 13.78 -4.54
N ILE A 170 -4.27 13.60 -3.37
CA ILE A 170 -4.94 13.18 -2.14
C ILE A 170 -5.91 14.26 -1.67
N GLU A 171 -5.47 15.52 -1.59
CA GLU A 171 -6.30 16.65 -1.14
C GLU A 171 -7.58 16.79 -1.96
N LYS A 172 -7.51 16.59 -3.27
CA LYS A 172 -8.67 16.69 -4.18
C LYS A 172 -9.78 15.69 -3.89
N VAL A 173 -9.50 14.56 -3.23
CA VAL A 173 -10.45 13.47 -3.03
C VAL A 173 -10.66 13.09 -1.56
N ALA A 174 -9.81 13.57 -0.66
CA ALA A 174 -9.89 13.29 0.78
C ALA A 174 -10.66 14.38 1.58
N ASP A 175 -10.95 15.51 0.96
CA ASP A 175 -11.78 16.59 1.53
C ASP A 175 -13.24 16.34 1.17
#